data_d53bebbdef005f8b7aff10f474dec580
#
_entry.id   d53bebbdef005f8b7aff10f474dec580
#
_cell.length_a   1.000
_cell.length_b   1.000
_cell.length_c   1.000
_cell.angle_alpha   90.00
_cell.angle_beta   90.00
_cell.angle_gamma   90.00
#
_symmetry.space_group_name_H-M   'P 1'
#
loop_
_entity.id
_entity.type
_entity.pdbx_description
1 polymer ?
#
loop_
_entity_poly.entity_id
_entity_poly.type
_entity_poly.pdbx_seq_one_letter_code
_entity_poly.pdbx_strand_id
1 'polypeptide(L)'
;MSDGPLLNDVTRAFAEAHRNEDVRDLALKTKRTADLDLPAALDQIAGWQIARNKLPQWAACADIVYPAHISMEQCSSQFTAQYKAEIARRLLRSLPQSAGQTANDATMTDLTGGFGVDFSYLARGFGHATYVERQSHLCELAAHNMAALGLTQAQVVCGDGVEYLRAMEPAQLIYIDPARRDEHGARTYAIEDCTPDVLALRDLLLAKARYVMIKLSPMLDWRKAVDDFAGTVAEVHIVSTGNECKELLLVLDGKAAGITSD
;
A
#
# COMPACT_ATOMS: atom_id res chain seq x y z
N MET A 1 -17.41 -14.34 -3.00
CA MET A 1 -17.51 -13.01 -2.36
C MET A 1 -18.67 -13.10 -1.40
N SER A 2 -18.48 -12.78 -0.11
CA SER A 2 -19.60 -12.74 0.83
C SER A 2 -20.50 -11.57 0.47
N ASP A 3 -21.80 -11.82 0.19
CA ASP A 3 -22.79 -10.80 -0.17
C ASP A 3 -23.25 -9.92 1.01
N GLY A 4 -22.52 -9.90 2.11
CA GLY A 4 -22.85 -9.16 3.32
C GLY A 4 -21.88 -8.03 3.63
N PRO A 5 -22.27 -7.04 4.46
CA PRO A 5 -21.37 -6.00 4.92
C PRO A 5 -20.22 -6.61 5.73
N LEU A 6 -19.01 -6.05 5.58
CA LEU A 6 -17.80 -6.47 6.34
C LEU A 6 -17.99 -6.46 7.86
N LEU A 7 -18.86 -5.57 8.35
CA LEU A 7 -19.29 -5.47 9.74
C LEU A 7 -20.80 -5.31 9.78
N ASN A 8 -21.48 -6.08 10.64
CA ASN A 8 -22.89 -5.83 10.90
C ASN A 8 -23.10 -4.55 11.74
N ASP A 9 -24.30 -4.02 11.73
CA ASP A 9 -24.64 -2.74 12.37
C ASP A 9 -24.40 -2.75 13.89
N VAL A 10 -24.68 -3.89 14.56
CA VAL A 10 -24.47 -4.04 16.01
C VAL A 10 -22.99 -3.97 16.37
N THR A 11 -22.14 -4.65 15.59
CA THR A 11 -20.69 -4.66 15.76
C THR A 11 -20.08 -3.27 15.50
N ARG A 12 -20.56 -2.60 14.43
CA ARG A 12 -20.14 -1.22 14.10
C ARG A 12 -20.54 -0.24 15.21
N ALA A 13 -21.79 -0.26 15.66
CA ALA A 13 -22.29 0.62 16.71
C ALA A 13 -21.54 0.40 18.04
N PHE A 14 -21.26 -0.86 18.39
CA PHE A 14 -20.45 -1.18 19.55
C PHE A 14 -19.04 -0.60 19.44
N ALA A 15 -18.36 -0.82 18.33
CA ALA A 15 -17.02 -0.30 18.12
C ALA A 15 -16.97 1.23 18.20
N GLU A 16 -17.95 1.91 17.64
CA GLU A 16 -18.03 3.38 17.69
C GLU A 16 -18.28 3.90 19.11
N ALA A 17 -19.20 3.28 19.86
CA ALA A 17 -19.53 3.67 21.25
C ALA A 17 -18.34 3.53 22.20
N HIS A 18 -17.52 2.50 21.97
CA HIS A 18 -16.41 2.12 22.86
C HIS A 18 -15.01 2.45 22.33
N ARG A 19 -14.88 3.19 21.23
CA ARG A 19 -13.61 3.43 20.52
C ARG A 19 -12.51 4.10 21.35
N ASN A 20 -12.86 4.72 22.48
CA ASN A 20 -11.91 5.37 23.38
C ASN A 20 -11.56 4.52 24.62
N GLU A 21 -12.14 3.33 24.76
CA GLU A 21 -11.92 2.46 25.89
C GLU A 21 -10.73 1.51 25.66
N ASP A 22 -10.19 0.92 26.72
CA ASP A 22 -9.12 -0.06 26.62
C ASP A 22 -9.65 -1.35 26.03
N VAL A 23 -9.03 -1.82 24.95
CA VAL A 23 -9.45 -3.00 24.20
C VAL A 23 -9.38 -4.29 25.04
N ARG A 24 -8.39 -4.39 25.95
CA ARG A 24 -8.23 -5.56 26.82
C ARG A 24 -9.33 -5.62 27.87
N ASP A 25 -9.67 -4.47 28.42
CA ASP A 25 -10.76 -4.32 29.37
C ASP A 25 -12.10 -4.69 28.74
N LEU A 26 -12.36 -4.22 27.52
CA LEU A 26 -13.55 -4.57 26.75
C LEU A 26 -13.61 -6.08 26.47
N ALA A 27 -12.50 -6.69 26.07
CA ALA A 27 -12.43 -8.13 25.81
C ALA A 27 -12.81 -8.97 27.04
N LEU A 28 -12.47 -8.49 28.24
CA LEU A 28 -12.73 -9.21 29.50
C LEU A 28 -14.14 -8.94 30.06
N LYS A 29 -14.68 -7.75 29.88
CA LYS A 29 -15.93 -7.28 30.53
C LYS A 29 -17.17 -7.46 29.67
N THR A 30 -17.01 -7.50 28.32
CA THR A 30 -18.14 -7.54 27.40
C THR A 30 -18.78 -8.92 27.36
N LYS A 31 -20.09 -8.97 27.59
CA LYS A 31 -20.87 -10.21 27.42
C LYS A 31 -21.04 -10.53 25.94
N ARG A 32 -20.74 -11.75 25.55
CA ARG A 32 -20.98 -12.24 24.20
C ARG A 32 -22.48 -12.35 23.94
N THR A 33 -22.93 -11.78 22.84
CA THR A 33 -24.30 -11.92 22.31
C THR A 33 -24.22 -12.50 20.90
N ALA A 34 -25.31 -13.06 20.40
CA ALA A 34 -25.32 -13.69 19.08
C ALA A 34 -25.10 -12.69 17.93
N ASP A 35 -25.50 -11.43 18.13
CA ASP A 35 -25.47 -10.39 17.10
C ASP A 35 -24.17 -9.55 17.12
N LEU A 36 -23.37 -9.66 18.18
CA LEU A 36 -22.11 -8.93 18.33
C LEU A 36 -20.92 -9.81 17.97
N ASP A 37 -20.24 -9.49 16.87
CA ASP A 37 -18.90 -10.02 16.59
C ASP A 37 -17.87 -9.25 17.42
N LEU A 38 -17.68 -9.68 18.67
CA LEU A 38 -16.78 -9.01 19.60
C LEU A 38 -15.32 -8.97 19.09
N PRO A 39 -14.72 -10.04 18.54
CA PRO A 39 -13.40 -9.97 17.93
C PRO A 39 -13.30 -8.88 16.88
N ALA A 40 -14.21 -8.83 15.92
CA ALA A 40 -14.22 -7.80 14.89
C ALA A 40 -14.40 -6.39 15.48
N ALA A 41 -15.27 -6.21 16.48
CA ALA A 41 -15.44 -4.93 17.17
C ALA A 41 -14.14 -4.46 17.85
N LEU A 42 -13.42 -5.36 18.50
CA LEU A 42 -12.15 -5.04 19.16
C LEU A 42 -11.06 -4.69 18.15
N ASP A 43 -11.01 -5.35 17.00
CA ASP A 43 -10.10 -5.00 15.90
C ASP A 43 -10.43 -3.60 15.35
N GLN A 44 -11.70 -3.24 15.22
CA GLN A 44 -12.11 -1.90 14.80
C GLN A 44 -11.68 -0.84 15.81
N ILE A 45 -11.88 -1.06 17.10
CA ILE A 45 -11.49 -0.15 18.17
C ILE A 45 -9.96 0.03 18.17
N ALA A 46 -9.20 -1.07 18.17
CA ALA A 46 -7.75 -1.03 18.14
C ALA A 46 -7.22 -0.34 16.89
N GLY A 47 -7.80 -0.67 15.73
CA GLY A 47 -7.45 -0.07 14.45
C GLY A 47 -7.68 1.43 14.43
N TRP A 48 -8.83 1.90 14.90
CA TRP A 48 -9.13 3.33 14.99
C TRP A 48 -8.19 4.05 15.99
N GLN A 49 -7.88 3.43 17.14
CA GLN A 49 -6.97 4.01 18.13
C GLN A 49 -5.56 4.21 17.58
N ILE A 50 -5.07 3.30 16.73
CA ILE A 50 -3.81 3.46 16.00
C ILE A 50 -3.97 4.54 14.92
N ALA A 51 -5.04 4.46 14.13
CA ALA A 51 -5.27 5.30 12.96
C ALA A 51 -5.38 6.78 13.33
N ARG A 52 -6.00 7.15 14.46
CA ARG A 52 -6.15 8.55 14.85
C ARG A 52 -4.83 9.33 14.93
N ASN A 53 -3.71 8.63 15.18
CA ASN A 53 -2.37 9.22 15.23
C ASN A 53 -1.56 8.93 13.95
N LYS A 54 -1.69 7.72 13.42
CA LYS A 54 -0.90 7.23 12.27
C LYS A 54 -1.50 7.61 10.93
N LEU A 55 -2.84 7.62 10.83
CA LEU A 55 -3.65 7.81 9.61
C LEU A 55 -4.85 8.74 9.89
N PRO A 56 -4.66 10.00 10.34
CA PRO A 56 -5.76 10.84 10.79
C PRO A 56 -6.87 11.06 9.74
N GLN A 57 -6.55 11.11 8.43
CA GLN A 57 -7.59 11.21 7.39
C GLN A 57 -8.45 9.94 7.28
N TRP A 58 -7.86 8.76 7.48
CA TRP A 58 -8.61 7.52 7.53
C TRP A 58 -9.48 7.45 8.79
N ALA A 59 -8.93 7.83 9.95
CA ALA A 59 -9.68 7.87 11.21
C ALA A 59 -10.86 8.86 11.20
N ALA A 60 -10.79 9.90 10.38
CA ALA A 60 -11.87 10.86 10.18
C ALA A 60 -13.00 10.35 9.27
N CYS A 61 -12.76 9.29 8.49
CA CYS A 61 -13.78 8.64 7.66
C CYS A 61 -14.47 7.54 8.48
N ALA A 62 -15.77 7.72 8.76
CA ALA A 62 -16.54 6.83 9.64
C ALA A 62 -16.70 5.42 9.07
N ASP A 63 -16.67 5.27 7.73
CA ASP A 63 -16.92 4.01 7.06
C ASP A 63 -15.67 3.14 6.88
N ILE A 64 -14.50 3.58 7.36
CA ILE A 64 -13.29 2.77 7.29
C ILE A 64 -13.43 1.51 8.14
N VAL A 65 -13.09 0.38 7.54
CA VAL A 65 -12.93 -0.90 8.24
C VAL A 65 -11.44 -1.22 8.39
N TYR A 66 -11.03 -1.50 9.62
CA TYR A 66 -9.62 -1.77 9.94
C TYR A 66 -9.35 -3.28 9.95
N PRO A 67 -8.18 -3.71 9.45
CA PRO A 67 -7.74 -5.10 9.53
C PRO A 67 -7.28 -5.44 10.95
N ALA A 68 -6.97 -6.72 11.18
CA ALA A 68 -6.33 -7.15 12.40
C ALA A 68 -5.06 -6.34 12.70
N HIS A 69 -4.75 -6.18 13.99
CA HIS A 69 -3.73 -5.28 14.55
C HIS A 69 -2.36 -5.29 13.83
N ILE A 70 -1.86 -6.46 13.42
CA ILE A 70 -0.54 -6.57 12.80
C ILE A 70 -0.42 -5.77 11.48
N SER A 71 -1.47 -5.76 10.67
CA SER A 71 -1.49 -4.99 9.42
C SER A 71 -1.47 -3.48 9.68
N MET A 72 -2.10 -3.04 10.78
CA MET A 72 -2.10 -1.64 11.19
C MET A 72 -0.72 -1.16 11.66
N GLU A 73 0.08 -2.03 12.27
CA GLU A 73 1.45 -1.68 12.67
C GLU A 73 2.40 -1.61 11.49
N GLN A 74 2.27 -2.53 10.53
CA GLN A 74 3.17 -2.65 9.38
C GLN A 74 2.89 -1.64 8.27
N CYS A 75 1.67 -1.10 8.16
CA CYS A 75 1.33 -0.15 7.12
C CYS A 75 2.09 1.19 7.27
N SER A 76 2.22 1.92 6.19
CA SER A 76 2.78 3.27 6.17
C SER A 76 1.99 4.22 7.08
N SER A 77 2.65 5.26 7.58
CA SER A 77 1.95 6.41 8.17
C SER A 77 1.36 7.29 7.05
N GLN A 78 0.37 8.12 7.40
CA GLN A 78 -0.15 9.13 6.48
C GLN A 78 0.97 10.02 5.93
N PHE A 79 1.91 10.41 6.78
CA PHE A 79 3.04 11.26 6.37
C PHE A 79 3.89 10.59 5.27
N THR A 80 4.29 9.34 5.47
CA THR A 80 5.13 8.64 4.49
C THR A 80 4.36 8.30 3.21
N ALA A 81 3.06 8.00 3.31
CA ALA A 81 2.19 7.77 2.16
C ALA A 81 1.97 9.05 1.33
N GLN A 82 1.75 10.20 1.99
CA GLN A 82 1.64 11.50 1.32
C GLN A 82 2.96 11.90 0.64
N TYR A 83 4.10 11.62 1.27
CA TYR A 83 5.41 11.86 0.67
C TYR A 83 5.59 11.07 -0.64
N LYS A 84 5.27 9.77 -0.64
CA LYS A 84 5.28 8.93 -1.85
C LYS A 84 4.34 9.48 -2.93
N ALA A 85 3.15 9.91 -2.56
CA ALA A 85 2.20 10.53 -3.49
C ALA A 85 2.72 11.85 -4.09
N GLU A 86 3.50 12.64 -3.35
CA GLU A 86 4.12 13.85 -3.89
C GLU A 86 5.22 13.53 -4.90
N ILE A 87 6.06 12.52 -4.60
CA ILE A 87 7.05 12.01 -5.56
C ILE A 87 6.35 11.55 -6.85
N ALA A 88 5.31 10.72 -6.73
CA ALA A 88 4.57 10.22 -7.88
C ALA A 88 3.99 11.36 -8.75
N ARG A 89 3.38 12.38 -8.13
CA ARG A 89 2.87 13.55 -8.84
C ARG A 89 3.97 14.34 -9.53
N ARG A 90 5.14 14.49 -8.92
CA ARG A 90 6.30 15.14 -9.51
C ARG A 90 6.83 14.37 -10.72
N LEU A 91 6.95 13.06 -10.61
CA LEU A 91 7.37 12.16 -11.69
C LEU A 91 6.41 12.24 -12.89
N LEU A 92 5.09 12.23 -12.65
CA LEU A 92 4.10 12.41 -13.71
C LEU A 92 4.23 13.73 -14.45
N ARG A 93 4.48 14.85 -13.74
CA ARG A 93 4.68 16.16 -14.37
C ARG A 93 5.93 16.21 -15.25
N SER A 94 6.93 15.36 -15.00
CA SER A 94 8.14 15.29 -15.82
C SER A 94 7.96 14.48 -17.11
N LEU A 95 6.83 13.78 -17.26
CA LEU A 95 6.54 13.04 -18.48
C LEU A 95 6.19 13.99 -19.63
N PRO A 96 6.65 13.69 -20.86
CA PRO A 96 6.20 14.38 -22.03
C PRO A 96 4.68 14.27 -22.16
N GLN A 97 3.98 15.38 -22.22
CA GLN A 97 2.55 15.35 -22.51
C GLN A 97 2.38 15.06 -24.00
N SER A 98 1.86 13.89 -24.32
CA SER A 98 1.40 13.60 -25.68
C SER A 98 0.15 14.43 -25.99
N ALA A 99 0.02 14.90 -27.23
CA ALA A 99 -1.13 15.71 -27.63
C ALA A 99 -2.44 14.94 -27.37
N GLY A 100 -3.27 15.47 -26.47
CA GLY A 100 -4.57 14.88 -26.10
C GLY A 100 -4.56 14.03 -24.83
N GLN A 101 -3.43 13.74 -24.20
CA GLN A 101 -3.39 13.09 -22.90
C GLN A 101 -3.58 14.10 -21.77
N THR A 102 -4.50 13.80 -20.87
CA THR A 102 -4.78 14.56 -19.65
C THR A 102 -4.24 13.82 -18.43
N ALA A 103 -4.14 14.48 -17.28
CA ALA A 103 -3.83 13.83 -16.02
C ALA A 103 -4.83 12.69 -15.68
N ASN A 104 -6.05 12.74 -16.25
CA ASN A 104 -7.07 11.72 -16.08
C ASN A 104 -6.77 10.41 -16.86
N ASP A 105 -5.82 10.43 -17.78
CA ASP A 105 -5.42 9.25 -18.55
C ASP A 105 -4.21 8.53 -17.91
N ALA A 106 -3.62 9.12 -16.86
CA ALA A 106 -2.48 8.53 -16.18
C ALA A 106 -2.89 7.28 -15.39
N THR A 107 -2.08 6.23 -15.53
CA THR A 107 -2.32 4.92 -14.90
C THR A 107 -1.25 4.58 -13.89
N MET A 108 -1.64 3.95 -12.80
CA MET A 108 -0.73 3.34 -11.84
C MET A 108 -1.18 1.94 -11.43
N THR A 109 -0.22 1.13 -11.00
CA THR A 109 -0.50 -0.18 -10.41
C THR A 109 0.32 -0.34 -9.13
N ASP A 110 -0.33 -0.75 -8.04
CA ASP A 110 0.30 -1.26 -6.83
C ASP A 110 0.25 -2.78 -6.88
N LEU A 111 1.42 -3.44 -6.94
CA LEU A 111 1.53 -4.90 -7.07
C LEU A 111 1.51 -5.64 -5.72
N THR A 112 1.49 -4.90 -4.61
CA THR A 112 1.63 -5.41 -3.23
C THR A 112 0.69 -4.70 -2.28
N GLY A 113 -0.56 -4.57 -2.65
CA GLY A 113 -1.54 -3.67 -2.05
C GLY A 113 -1.65 -3.65 -0.52
N GLY A 114 -1.56 -4.81 0.14
CA GLY A 114 -1.63 -4.94 1.59
C GLY A 114 -2.89 -4.30 2.18
N PHE A 115 -2.78 -3.50 3.23
CA PHE A 115 -3.92 -2.75 3.77
C PHE A 115 -4.37 -1.58 2.87
N GLY A 116 -3.56 -1.18 1.86
CA GLY A 116 -3.94 -0.17 0.88
C GLY A 116 -3.68 1.28 1.28
N VAL A 117 -2.92 1.54 2.35
CA VAL A 117 -2.64 2.91 2.80
C VAL A 117 -1.87 3.66 1.73
N ASP A 118 -0.71 3.17 1.29
CA ASP A 118 0.10 3.82 0.25
C ASP A 118 -0.68 4.00 -1.04
N PHE A 119 -1.38 2.94 -1.48
CA PHE A 119 -2.24 2.99 -2.64
C PHE A 119 -3.27 4.12 -2.56
N SER A 120 -3.94 4.30 -1.41
CA SER A 120 -5.00 5.29 -1.26
C SER A 120 -4.53 6.74 -1.46
N TYR A 121 -3.26 7.04 -1.15
CA TYR A 121 -2.66 8.36 -1.37
C TYR A 121 -2.09 8.52 -2.77
N LEU A 122 -1.44 7.47 -3.28
CA LEU A 122 -0.89 7.44 -4.64
C LEU A 122 -2.00 7.58 -5.69
N ALA A 123 -3.07 6.79 -5.59
CA ALA A 123 -4.18 6.73 -6.53
C ALA A 123 -4.82 8.09 -6.82
N ARG A 124 -4.79 9.03 -5.87
CA ARG A 124 -5.35 10.39 -6.04
C ARG A 124 -4.66 11.22 -7.12
N GLY A 125 -3.48 10.82 -7.56
CA GLY A 125 -2.73 11.48 -8.62
C GLY A 125 -2.98 10.91 -10.02
N PHE A 126 -3.81 9.87 -10.14
CA PHE A 126 -4.00 9.10 -11.38
C PHE A 126 -5.49 9.00 -11.74
N GLY A 127 -5.77 8.95 -13.04
CA GLY A 127 -7.13 8.72 -13.52
C GLY A 127 -7.56 7.27 -13.45
N HIS A 128 -6.59 6.34 -13.47
CA HIS A 128 -6.80 4.91 -13.31
C HIS A 128 -5.77 4.34 -12.35
N ALA A 129 -6.21 3.65 -11.31
CA ALA A 129 -5.32 3.07 -10.32
C ALA A 129 -5.74 1.62 -10.04
N THR A 130 -4.81 0.68 -10.19
CA THR A 130 -5.04 -0.74 -9.91
C THR A 130 -4.30 -1.14 -8.65
N TYR A 131 -5.04 -1.72 -7.71
CA TYR A 131 -4.54 -2.33 -6.49
C TYR A 131 -4.56 -3.84 -6.68
N VAL A 132 -3.43 -4.51 -6.46
CA VAL A 132 -3.30 -5.97 -6.57
C VAL A 132 -2.87 -6.55 -5.23
N GLU A 133 -3.62 -7.53 -4.72
CA GLU A 133 -3.33 -8.21 -3.45
C GLU A 133 -3.79 -9.67 -3.54
N ARG A 134 -2.98 -10.58 -2.99
CA ARG A 134 -3.26 -12.03 -3.05
C ARG A 134 -4.22 -12.53 -1.97
N GLN A 135 -4.31 -11.82 -0.85
CA GLN A 135 -5.14 -12.18 0.28
C GLN A 135 -6.56 -11.66 0.08
N SER A 136 -7.52 -12.56 -0.15
CA SER A 136 -8.90 -12.20 -0.48
C SER A 136 -9.56 -11.28 0.55
N HIS A 137 -9.32 -11.50 1.84
CA HIS A 137 -9.86 -10.65 2.90
C HIS A 137 -9.33 -9.20 2.84
N LEU A 138 -8.06 -9.00 2.43
CA LEU A 138 -7.52 -7.65 2.21
C LEU A 138 -8.07 -7.02 0.93
N CYS A 139 -8.36 -7.82 -0.11
CA CYS A 139 -9.02 -7.32 -1.32
C CYS A 139 -10.43 -6.80 -1.03
N GLU A 140 -11.22 -7.55 -0.26
CA GLU A 140 -12.58 -7.13 0.16
C GLU A 140 -12.52 -5.85 0.99
N LEU A 141 -11.59 -5.81 1.95
CA LEU A 141 -11.35 -4.66 2.80
C LEU A 141 -10.93 -3.42 1.99
N ALA A 142 -9.99 -3.60 1.06
CA ALA A 142 -9.51 -2.53 0.19
C ALA A 142 -10.64 -1.99 -0.70
N ALA A 143 -11.45 -2.85 -1.33
CA ALA A 143 -12.56 -2.44 -2.15
C ALA A 143 -13.55 -1.55 -1.37
N HIS A 144 -13.88 -1.95 -0.14
CA HIS A 144 -14.73 -1.16 0.76
C HIS A 144 -14.08 0.19 1.13
N ASN A 145 -12.83 0.16 1.60
CA ASN A 145 -12.14 1.36 2.08
C ASN A 145 -11.84 2.36 0.96
N MET A 146 -11.48 1.89 -0.24
CA MET A 146 -11.28 2.79 -1.39
C MET A 146 -12.60 3.50 -1.78
N ALA A 147 -13.73 2.79 -1.74
CA ALA A 147 -15.04 3.40 -1.95
C ALA A 147 -15.37 4.42 -0.84
N ALA A 148 -15.16 4.08 0.44
CA ALA A 148 -15.36 4.98 1.57
C ALA A 148 -14.49 6.26 1.49
N LEU A 149 -13.27 6.14 0.94
CA LEU A 149 -12.35 7.26 0.70
C LEU A 149 -12.66 8.05 -0.59
N GLY A 150 -13.70 7.66 -1.35
CA GLY A 150 -14.12 8.33 -2.58
C GLY A 150 -13.17 8.10 -3.77
N LEU A 151 -12.39 7.02 -3.77
CA LEU A 151 -11.45 6.68 -4.85
C LEU A 151 -12.16 5.88 -5.94
N THR A 152 -13.03 6.53 -6.70
CA THR A 152 -13.86 5.89 -7.75
C THR A 152 -13.06 5.35 -8.94
N GLN A 153 -11.82 5.83 -9.14
CA GLN A 153 -10.87 5.36 -10.16
C GLN A 153 -10.06 4.13 -9.73
N ALA A 154 -10.22 3.68 -8.49
CA ALA A 154 -9.50 2.53 -7.96
C ALA A 154 -10.16 1.22 -8.40
N GLN A 155 -9.36 0.32 -8.98
CA GLN A 155 -9.74 -1.05 -9.29
C GLN A 155 -9.00 -2.00 -8.35
N VAL A 156 -9.73 -2.89 -7.68
CA VAL A 156 -9.14 -3.93 -6.83
C VAL A 156 -9.11 -5.24 -7.60
N VAL A 157 -7.92 -5.84 -7.68
CA VAL A 157 -7.67 -7.15 -8.28
C VAL A 157 -7.15 -8.09 -7.19
N CYS A 158 -7.89 -9.18 -6.95
CA CYS A 158 -7.46 -10.22 -6.02
C CYS A 158 -6.64 -11.26 -6.78
N GLY A 159 -5.33 -11.27 -6.57
CA GLY A 159 -4.43 -12.17 -7.30
C GLY A 159 -2.96 -11.94 -6.97
N ASP A 160 -2.11 -12.73 -7.61
CA ASP A 160 -0.66 -12.60 -7.46
C ASP A 160 -0.14 -11.39 -8.26
N GLY A 161 0.64 -10.51 -7.60
CA GLY A 161 1.16 -9.30 -8.21
C GLY A 161 2.14 -9.56 -9.37
N VAL A 162 2.90 -10.67 -9.32
CA VAL A 162 3.84 -11.03 -10.40
C VAL A 162 3.10 -11.55 -11.62
N GLU A 163 2.06 -12.36 -11.41
CA GLU A 163 1.19 -12.81 -12.52
C GLU A 163 0.47 -11.63 -13.15
N TYR A 164 -0.05 -10.71 -12.33
CA TYR A 164 -0.66 -9.49 -12.84
C TYR A 164 0.34 -8.64 -13.64
N LEU A 165 1.57 -8.44 -13.14
CA LEU A 165 2.63 -7.70 -13.83
C LEU A 165 2.91 -8.27 -15.22
N ARG A 166 2.92 -9.59 -15.37
CA ARG A 166 3.14 -10.24 -16.69
C ARG A 166 2.05 -9.93 -17.70
N ALA A 167 0.82 -9.83 -17.23
CA ALA A 167 -0.39 -9.68 -18.08
C ALA A 167 -0.83 -8.24 -18.30
N MET A 168 -0.45 -7.30 -17.40
CA MET A 168 -0.94 -5.93 -17.44
C MET A 168 -0.44 -5.15 -18.66
N GLU A 169 -1.23 -4.17 -19.08
CA GLU A 169 -0.77 -3.13 -20.02
C GLU A 169 0.24 -2.19 -19.32
N PRO A 170 1.12 -1.53 -20.08
CA PRO A 170 2.07 -0.57 -19.51
C PRO A 170 1.38 0.57 -18.76
N ALA A 171 1.99 0.97 -17.63
CA ALA A 171 1.53 2.07 -16.78
C ALA A 171 2.56 3.20 -16.69
N GLN A 172 2.16 4.38 -16.22
CA GLN A 172 3.11 5.46 -15.92
C GLN A 172 3.90 5.17 -14.64
N LEU A 173 3.25 4.54 -13.65
CA LEU A 173 3.89 4.19 -12.39
C LEU A 173 3.50 2.77 -11.96
N ILE A 174 4.50 1.97 -11.59
CA ILE A 174 4.32 0.79 -10.74
C ILE A 174 4.85 1.11 -9.35
N TYR A 175 4.05 0.81 -8.33
CA TYR A 175 4.46 0.80 -6.92
C TYR A 175 4.58 -0.64 -6.44
N ILE A 176 5.60 -0.91 -5.63
CA ILE A 176 5.81 -2.22 -5.02
C ILE A 176 6.47 -2.09 -3.65
N ASP A 177 5.91 -2.77 -2.65
CA ASP A 177 6.41 -2.88 -1.28
C ASP A 177 6.62 -4.37 -0.96
N PRO A 178 7.75 -4.96 -1.38
CA PRO A 178 7.97 -6.39 -1.22
C PRO A 178 8.15 -6.77 0.25
N ALA A 179 7.42 -7.79 0.68
CA ALA A 179 7.53 -8.32 2.02
C ALA A 179 8.87 -9.06 2.22
N ARG A 180 9.43 -9.00 3.41
CA ARG A 180 10.60 -9.82 3.76
C ARG A 180 10.20 -11.30 3.88
N ARG A 181 11.07 -12.21 3.44
CA ARG A 181 10.91 -13.64 3.69
C ARG A 181 11.40 -13.97 5.09
N ASP A 182 10.50 -14.22 6.02
CA ASP A 182 10.84 -14.71 7.37
C ASP A 182 10.73 -16.25 7.42
N GLU A 183 11.48 -16.97 6.61
CA GLU A 183 11.44 -18.44 6.69
C GLU A 183 12.12 -19.00 7.95
N HIS A 184 12.99 -18.22 8.65
CA HIS A 184 13.75 -18.73 9.80
C HIS A 184 14.01 -17.68 10.90
N GLY A 185 13.28 -16.56 10.96
CA GLY A 185 13.46 -15.55 12.02
C GLY A 185 14.83 -14.85 12.02
N ALA A 186 15.67 -15.08 11.02
CA ALA A 186 16.91 -14.37 10.83
C ALA A 186 16.65 -13.03 10.15
N ARG A 187 17.17 -11.95 10.71
CA ARG A 187 17.11 -10.62 10.10
C ARG A 187 17.97 -10.62 8.84
N THR A 188 17.39 -10.91 7.70
CA THR A 188 18.05 -10.76 6.41
C THR A 188 18.00 -9.31 5.97
N TYR A 189 19.13 -8.80 5.49
CA TYR A 189 19.30 -7.41 5.07
C TYR A 189 19.61 -7.32 3.56
N ALA A 190 19.13 -8.28 2.77
CA ALA A 190 19.34 -8.31 1.33
C ALA A 190 18.01 -8.14 0.58
N ILE A 191 18.07 -7.50 -0.59
CA ILE A 191 16.89 -7.28 -1.44
C ILE A 191 16.39 -8.60 -2.03
N GLU A 192 17.30 -9.53 -2.28
CA GLU A 192 17.03 -10.87 -2.81
C GLU A 192 16.13 -11.71 -1.89
N ASP A 193 16.11 -11.37 -0.60
CA ASP A 193 15.28 -12.05 0.41
C ASP A 193 13.85 -11.49 0.48
N CYS A 194 13.51 -10.56 -0.38
CA CYS A 194 12.15 -10.00 -0.46
C CYS A 194 11.23 -10.85 -1.34
N THR A 195 9.94 -10.76 -1.08
CA THR A 195 8.88 -11.35 -1.89
C THR A 195 7.86 -10.29 -2.28
N PRO A 196 7.66 -10.06 -3.59
CA PRO A 196 8.39 -10.64 -4.71
C PRO A 196 9.85 -10.19 -4.80
N ASP A 197 10.70 -10.99 -5.47
CA ASP A 197 12.09 -10.64 -5.74
C ASP A 197 12.15 -9.53 -6.81
N VAL A 198 12.32 -8.30 -6.35
CA VAL A 198 12.30 -7.11 -7.22
C VAL A 198 13.53 -6.98 -8.11
N LEU A 199 14.66 -7.62 -7.75
CA LEU A 199 15.85 -7.64 -8.60
C LEU A 199 15.64 -8.56 -9.80
N ALA A 200 15.10 -9.74 -9.56
CA ALA A 200 14.74 -10.67 -10.64
C ALA A 200 13.64 -10.12 -11.56
N LEU A 201 12.76 -9.27 -11.03
CA LEU A 201 11.67 -8.64 -11.78
C LEU A 201 12.04 -7.30 -12.42
N ARG A 202 13.23 -6.75 -12.18
CA ARG A 202 13.63 -5.40 -12.60
C ARG A 202 13.32 -5.11 -14.07
N ASP A 203 13.77 -5.96 -14.98
CA ASP A 203 13.63 -5.73 -16.42
C ASP A 203 12.15 -5.78 -16.85
N LEU A 204 11.37 -6.68 -16.27
CA LEU A 204 9.94 -6.76 -16.52
C LEU A 204 9.19 -5.52 -15.96
N LEU A 205 9.54 -5.08 -14.76
CA LEU A 205 8.98 -3.87 -14.16
C LEU A 205 9.23 -2.63 -15.05
N LEU A 206 10.48 -2.48 -15.54
CA LEU A 206 10.86 -1.37 -16.41
C LEU A 206 10.26 -1.47 -17.83
N ALA A 207 9.99 -2.68 -18.32
CA ALA A 207 9.24 -2.87 -19.56
C ALA A 207 7.75 -2.52 -19.43
N LYS A 208 7.19 -2.63 -18.23
CA LYS A 208 5.77 -2.38 -17.94
C LYS A 208 5.47 -1.02 -17.34
N ALA A 209 6.48 -0.25 -16.92
CA ALA A 209 6.24 1.09 -16.39
C ALA A 209 7.34 2.08 -16.78
N ARG A 210 6.92 3.34 -16.94
CA ARG A 210 7.88 4.44 -17.12
C ARG A 210 8.69 4.65 -15.84
N TYR A 211 8.04 4.62 -14.70
CA TYR A 211 8.66 4.70 -13.38
C TYR A 211 8.25 3.52 -12.51
N VAL A 212 9.21 3.00 -11.75
CA VAL A 212 8.94 1.99 -10.73
C VAL A 212 9.37 2.55 -9.37
N MET A 213 8.45 2.62 -8.43
CA MET A 213 8.70 3.07 -7.07
C MET A 213 8.72 1.87 -6.15
N ILE A 214 9.87 1.59 -5.53
CA ILE A 214 10.09 0.42 -4.68
C ILE A 214 10.30 0.90 -3.25
N LYS A 215 9.44 0.47 -2.33
CA LYS A 215 9.61 0.69 -0.90
C LYS A 215 10.40 -0.44 -0.29
N LEU A 216 11.45 -0.11 0.41
CA LEU A 216 12.36 -1.06 1.05
C LEU A 216 12.52 -0.77 2.55
N SER A 217 13.04 -1.75 3.28
CA SER A 217 13.39 -1.60 4.68
C SER A 217 14.42 -0.48 4.89
N PRO A 218 14.27 0.38 5.92
CA PRO A 218 15.27 1.38 6.26
C PRO A 218 16.60 0.79 6.74
N MET A 219 16.67 -0.51 6.99
CA MET A 219 17.86 -1.23 7.44
C MET A 219 18.79 -1.65 6.29
N LEU A 220 18.33 -1.51 5.03
CA LEU A 220 19.15 -1.84 3.86
C LEU A 220 20.21 -0.77 3.61
N ASP A 221 21.39 -1.19 3.18
CA ASP A 221 22.39 -0.27 2.65
C ASP A 221 21.90 0.28 1.30
N TRP A 222 21.60 1.56 1.29
CA TRP A 222 21.05 2.20 0.08
C TRP A 222 22.07 2.22 -1.09
N ARG A 223 23.40 2.25 -0.81
CA ARG A 223 24.41 2.20 -1.87
C ARG A 223 24.42 0.84 -2.54
N LYS A 224 24.45 -0.23 -1.72
CA LYS A 224 24.33 -1.58 -2.25
C LYS A 224 23.03 -1.75 -3.03
N ALA A 225 21.92 -1.25 -2.50
CA ALA A 225 20.63 -1.31 -3.19
C ALA A 225 20.68 -0.62 -4.58
N VAL A 226 21.34 0.54 -4.70
CA VAL A 226 21.53 1.23 -5.98
C VAL A 226 22.40 0.40 -6.94
N ASP A 227 23.50 -0.16 -6.45
CA ASP A 227 24.41 -0.99 -7.24
C ASP A 227 23.71 -2.25 -7.77
N ASP A 228 22.89 -2.92 -6.95
CA ASP A 228 22.13 -4.12 -7.29
C ASP A 228 21.13 -3.87 -8.45
N PHE A 229 20.60 -2.65 -8.58
CA PHE A 229 19.72 -2.25 -9.68
C PHE A 229 20.45 -1.78 -10.95
N ALA A 230 21.81 -1.90 -11.01
CA ALA A 230 22.62 -1.75 -12.21
C ALA A 230 22.36 -0.48 -13.04
N GLY A 231 22.32 0.68 -12.39
CA GLY A 231 22.20 1.99 -13.08
C GLY A 231 20.79 2.39 -13.48
N THR A 232 19.77 1.64 -13.10
CA THR A 232 18.36 1.98 -13.38
C THR A 232 17.74 2.90 -12.32
N VAL A 233 18.40 3.09 -11.18
CA VAL A 233 17.91 3.97 -10.09
C VAL A 233 18.11 5.43 -10.48
N ALA A 234 17.01 6.16 -10.60
CA ALA A 234 17.01 7.60 -10.86
C ALA A 234 17.01 8.41 -9.56
N GLU A 235 16.35 7.92 -8.50
CA GLU A 235 16.24 8.62 -7.23
C GLU A 235 16.28 7.66 -6.05
N VAL A 236 16.89 8.13 -4.95
CA VAL A 236 16.92 7.45 -3.65
C VAL A 236 16.36 8.40 -2.61
N HIS A 237 15.37 7.93 -1.84
CA HIS A 237 14.80 8.68 -0.75
C HIS A 237 14.95 7.92 0.56
N ILE A 238 15.63 8.51 1.52
CA ILE A 238 15.71 8.03 2.90
C ILE A 238 14.66 8.79 3.70
N VAL A 239 13.54 8.13 3.98
CA VAL A 239 12.38 8.78 4.59
C VAL A 239 12.41 8.61 6.09
N SER A 240 12.48 9.74 6.80
CA SER A 240 12.54 9.77 8.26
C SER A 240 11.44 10.64 8.84
N THR A 241 10.89 10.25 9.97
CA THR A 241 9.95 11.03 10.78
C THR A 241 10.14 10.71 12.25
N GLY A 242 10.03 11.72 13.13
CA GLY A 242 10.20 11.54 14.58
C GLY A 242 11.60 11.04 14.95
N ASN A 243 12.65 11.50 14.27
CA ASN A 243 14.05 11.07 14.43
C ASN A 243 14.30 9.57 14.16
N GLU A 244 13.43 8.91 13.42
CA GLU A 244 13.56 7.51 13.05
C GLU A 244 13.45 7.35 11.53
N CYS A 245 14.39 6.60 10.93
CA CYS A 245 14.30 6.21 9.52
C CYS A 245 13.19 5.16 9.36
N LYS A 246 12.19 5.46 8.54
CA LYS A 246 10.99 4.62 8.37
C LYS A 246 11.05 3.73 7.15
N GLU A 247 11.58 4.24 6.06
CA GLU A 247 11.66 3.52 4.80
C GLU A 247 12.77 4.04 3.90
N LEU A 248 13.31 3.17 3.07
CA LEU A 248 14.13 3.47 1.92
C LEU A 248 13.23 3.36 0.69
N LEU A 249 13.16 4.40 -0.14
CA LEU A 249 12.38 4.42 -1.36
C LEU A 249 13.31 4.60 -2.55
N LEU A 250 13.25 3.70 -3.52
CA LEU A 250 13.96 3.80 -4.79
C LEU A 250 12.96 4.14 -5.90
N VAL A 251 13.37 5.01 -6.80
CA VAL A 251 12.64 5.26 -8.05
C VAL A 251 13.52 4.80 -9.20
N LEU A 252 13.04 3.82 -9.96
CA LEU A 252 13.68 3.37 -11.20
C LEU A 252 13.06 4.12 -12.38
N ASP A 253 13.90 4.42 -13.40
CA ASP A 253 13.51 5.05 -14.63
C ASP A 253 13.91 4.19 -15.83
N GLY A 254 12.94 3.66 -16.58
CA GLY A 254 13.19 2.82 -17.74
C GLY A 254 14.01 3.48 -18.83
N LYS A 255 13.97 4.82 -18.98
CA LYS A 255 14.81 5.53 -19.96
C LYS A 255 16.27 5.67 -19.56
N ALA A 256 16.55 5.74 -18.26
CA ALA A 256 17.94 5.79 -17.76
C ALA A 256 18.70 4.52 -18.10
N ALA A 257 18.01 3.40 -18.22
CA ALA A 257 18.57 2.09 -18.57
C ALA A 257 18.79 1.86 -20.06
N GLY A 258 18.45 2.81 -20.93
CA GLY A 258 18.53 2.63 -22.40
C GLY A 258 17.51 1.59 -22.93
N ILE A 259 16.54 1.18 -22.13
CA ILE A 259 15.44 0.31 -22.54
C ILE A 259 14.42 1.20 -23.28
N THR A 260 14.63 1.34 -24.59
CA THR A 260 13.61 1.90 -25.48
C THR A 260 12.61 0.80 -25.78
N SER A 261 11.36 0.96 -25.34
CA SER A 261 10.26 0.20 -25.94
C SER A 261 10.09 0.70 -27.38
N ASP A 262 10.47 -0.14 -28.35
CA ASP A 262 10.09 0.04 -29.76
C ASP A 262 8.58 -0.19 -29.93
#